data_96134d463cd377a9a578c5fc4d3c644d
#
_entry.id   96134d463cd377a9a578c5fc4d3c644d
#
_cell.length_a   1.000
_cell.length_b   1.000
_cell.length_c   1.000
_cell.angle_alpha   90.00
_cell.angle_beta   90.00
_cell.angle_gamma   90.00
#
_symmetry.space_group_name_H-M   'P 1'
#
loop_
_entity.id
_entity.type
_entity.pdbx_description
1 polymer ?
#
loop_
_entity_poly.entity_id
_entity_poly.type
_entity_poly.pdbx_seq_one_letter_code
_entity_poly.pdbx_strand_id
1 'polypeptide(L)'
;MLFIVLSSEDDSRPTPPDDIMEGLKVYNKLKIEDPEAAMEMLKEFMTDEAVIAALSTPVEFPQKQMEWIKKTLAANNDVRWTFFFMHEPCWENPSESFKEIQAIVKDRPHTMFGGHLHYYDYDKIDGYEHITMGPAGASFHHDGPGNVDHIMWVTMTDTGPQIGNIALKGLFDRRGLDTTLFGAYDRKGY
;
A
#
# COMPACT_ATOMS: atom_id res chain seq x y z
N MET A 1 -15.61 11.04 13.96
CA MET A 1 -14.76 10.39 12.97
C MET A 1 -15.13 8.92 12.89
N LEU A 2 -15.03 8.33 11.74
CA LEU A 2 -15.24 6.90 11.49
C LEU A 2 -13.94 6.30 10.92
N PHE A 3 -13.54 5.15 11.43
CA PHE A 3 -12.41 4.38 10.94
C PHE A 3 -12.94 3.06 10.39
N ILE A 4 -12.63 2.77 9.13
CA ILE A 4 -13.04 1.55 8.44
C ILE A 4 -11.78 0.84 7.96
N VAL A 5 -11.62 -0.41 8.39
CA VAL A 5 -10.55 -1.28 7.90
C VAL A 5 -11.18 -2.28 6.94
N LEU A 6 -10.68 -2.32 5.72
CA LEU A 6 -11.13 -3.23 4.67
C LEU A 6 -10.10 -4.36 4.50
N SER A 7 -10.57 -5.59 4.43
CA SER A 7 -9.73 -6.68 3.97
C SER A 7 -9.60 -6.58 2.45
N SER A 8 -8.41 -6.39 1.97
CA SER A 8 -8.05 -6.47 0.56
C SER A 8 -7.47 -7.84 0.19
N GLU A 9 -7.55 -8.81 1.09
CA GLU A 9 -7.28 -10.21 0.77
C GLU A 9 -8.45 -10.77 -0.03
N ASP A 10 -8.15 -11.32 -1.18
CA ASP A 10 -9.12 -11.88 -2.12
C ASP A 10 -8.72 -13.31 -2.50
N ASP A 11 -9.36 -14.27 -1.85
CA ASP A 11 -9.14 -15.71 -2.10
C ASP A 11 -9.58 -16.15 -3.51
N SER A 12 -10.29 -15.30 -4.26
CA SER A 12 -10.70 -15.58 -5.65
C SER A 12 -9.67 -15.20 -6.69
N ARG A 13 -8.61 -14.47 -6.29
CA ARG A 13 -7.53 -14.09 -7.20
C ARG A 13 -6.74 -15.32 -7.65
N PRO A 14 -6.27 -15.32 -8.90
CA PRO A 14 -5.38 -16.38 -9.36
C PRO A 14 -4.16 -16.53 -8.45
N THR A 15 -3.94 -17.72 -7.96
CA THR A 15 -2.70 -18.03 -7.25
C THR A 15 -1.65 -18.42 -8.27
N PRO A 16 -0.44 -17.85 -8.24
CA PRO A 16 0.64 -18.28 -9.11
C PRO A 16 0.88 -19.79 -8.96
N PRO A 17 1.25 -20.49 -10.04
CA PRO A 17 1.62 -21.90 -9.98
C PRO A 17 2.68 -22.21 -8.91
N ASP A 18 2.70 -23.46 -8.42
CA ASP A 18 3.60 -23.87 -7.33
C ASP A 18 5.08 -23.67 -7.66
N ASP A 19 5.48 -23.88 -8.91
CA ASP A 19 6.85 -23.63 -9.38
C ASP A 19 7.23 -22.15 -9.34
N ILE A 20 6.31 -21.25 -9.66
CA ILE A 20 6.49 -19.81 -9.51
C ILE A 20 6.61 -19.43 -8.04
N MET A 21 5.76 -20.00 -7.17
CA MET A 21 5.84 -19.76 -5.72
C MET A 21 7.16 -20.24 -5.12
N GLU A 22 7.68 -21.39 -5.58
CA GLU A 22 9.00 -21.86 -5.18
C GLU A 22 10.11 -20.96 -5.72
N GLY A 23 9.99 -20.52 -6.98
CA GLY A 23 10.90 -19.56 -7.60
C GLY A 23 10.96 -18.23 -6.84
N LEU A 24 9.82 -17.72 -6.34
CA LEU A 24 9.80 -16.51 -5.50
C LEU A 24 10.59 -16.68 -4.19
N LYS A 25 10.61 -17.89 -3.60
CA LYS A 25 11.45 -18.16 -2.44
C LYS A 25 12.94 -18.10 -2.80
N VAL A 26 13.33 -18.66 -3.95
CA VAL A 26 14.69 -18.58 -4.47
C VAL A 26 15.07 -17.13 -4.77
N TYR A 27 14.18 -16.37 -5.43
CA TYR A 27 14.37 -14.95 -5.70
C TYR A 27 14.63 -14.16 -4.40
N ASN A 28 13.82 -14.36 -3.37
CA ASN A 28 14.01 -13.66 -2.09
C ASN A 28 15.36 -13.96 -1.43
N LYS A 29 15.90 -15.16 -1.61
CA LYS A 29 17.24 -15.50 -1.17
C LYS A 29 18.33 -14.84 -2.01
N LEU A 30 18.18 -14.89 -3.33
CA LEU A 30 19.11 -14.27 -4.29
C LEU A 30 19.20 -12.75 -4.12
N LYS A 31 18.12 -12.06 -3.76
CA LYS A 31 18.16 -10.60 -3.48
C LYS A 31 19.26 -10.20 -2.49
N ILE A 32 19.61 -11.09 -1.58
CA ILE A 32 20.62 -10.84 -0.54
C ILE A 32 21.99 -11.38 -0.99
N GLU A 33 22.03 -12.56 -1.61
CA GLU A 33 23.27 -13.29 -1.93
C GLU A 33 23.86 -12.85 -3.28
N ASP A 34 23.01 -12.62 -4.29
CA ASP A 34 23.39 -12.22 -5.66
C ASP A 34 22.29 -11.37 -6.29
N PRO A 35 22.31 -10.04 -6.07
CA PRO A 35 21.29 -9.11 -6.58
C PRO A 35 21.17 -9.08 -8.11
N GLU A 36 22.25 -9.37 -8.86
CA GLU A 36 22.22 -9.40 -10.33
C GLU A 36 21.42 -10.61 -10.81
N ALA A 37 21.72 -11.80 -10.26
CA ALA A 37 20.95 -13.01 -10.56
C ALA A 37 19.48 -12.90 -10.13
N ALA A 38 19.20 -12.24 -9.01
CA ALA A 38 17.83 -11.95 -8.59
C ALA A 38 17.09 -11.07 -9.60
N MET A 39 17.73 -10.04 -10.12
CA MET A 39 17.10 -9.15 -11.11
C MET A 39 16.81 -9.87 -12.42
N GLU A 40 17.68 -10.75 -12.87
CA GLU A 40 17.45 -11.55 -14.08
C GLU A 40 16.29 -12.53 -13.91
N MET A 41 16.22 -13.20 -12.74
CA MET A 41 15.11 -14.08 -12.40
C MET A 41 13.77 -13.32 -12.32
N LEU A 42 13.77 -12.10 -11.77
CA LEU A 42 12.57 -11.26 -11.73
C LEU A 42 12.08 -10.90 -13.14
N LYS A 43 13.00 -10.57 -14.05
CA LYS A 43 12.63 -10.29 -15.44
C LYS A 43 11.97 -11.50 -16.11
N GLU A 44 12.47 -12.71 -15.87
CA GLU A 44 11.87 -13.94 -16.37
C GLU A 44 10.46 -14.14 -15.80
N PHE A 45 10.28 -13.99 -14.49
CA PHE A 45 8.94 -14.08 -13.88
C PHE A 45 7.94 -13.08 -14.45
N MET A 46 8.38 -11.86 -14.71
CA MET A 46 7.52 -10.81 -15.28
C MET A 46 7.14 -11.05 -16.76
N THR A 47 7.63 -12.14 -17.37
CA THR A 47 7.16 -12.60 -18.70
C THR A 47 6.17 -13.76 -18.61
N ASP A 48 5.98 -14.36 -17.44
CA ASP A 48 5.05 -15.45 -17.23
C ASP A 48 3.61 -14.93 -17.16
N GLU A 49 2.73 -15.47 -18.02
CA GLU A 49 1.33 -15.02 -18.12
C GLU A 49 0.56 -15.26 -16.82
N ALA A 50 0.85 -16.33 -16.07
CA ALA A 50 0.18 -16.62 -14.80
C ALA A 50 0.62 -15.64 -13.70
N VAL A 51 1.89 -15.25 -13.70
CA VAL A 51 2.40 -14.21 -12.79
C VAL A 51 1.77 -12.88 -13.11
N ILE A 52 1.76 -12.49 -14.39
CA ILE A 52 1.12 -11.24 -14.86
C ILE A 52 -0.35 -11.22 -14.47
N ALA A 53 -1.08 -12.32 -14.72
CA ALA A 53 -2.49 -12.43 -14.35
C ALA A 53 -2.72 -12.28 -12.84
N ALA A 54 -1.91 -12.94 -12.02
CA ALA A 54 -2.03 -12.85 -10.55
C ALA A 54 -1.75 -11.43 -10.03
N LEU A 55 -0.75 -10.74 -10.59
CA LEU A 55 -0.37 -9.38 -10.20
C LEU A 55 -1.32 -8.31 -10.74
N SER A 56 -1.91 -8.52 -11.93
CA SER A 56 -2.79 -7.54 -12.58
C SER A 56 -4.27 -7.70 -12.24
N THR A 57 -4.66 -8.79 -11.58
CA THR A 57 -6.07 -8.99 -11.19
C THR A 57 -6.43 -8.06 -10.02
N PRO A 58 -7.41 -7.16 -10.18
CA PRO A 58 -7.81 -6.25 -9.12
C PRO A 58 -8.46 -7.01 -7.95
N VAL A 59 -8.38 -6.42 -6.76
CA VAL A 59 -9.02 -6.96 -5.55
C VAL A 59 -10.53 -6.81 -5.64
N GLU A 60 -11.27 -7.90 -5.62
CA GLU A 60 -12.72 -7.90 -5.48
C GLU A 60 -13.13 -8.06 -4.01
N PHE A 61 -13.95 -7.15 -3.52
CA PHE A 61 -14.47 -7.23 -2.16
C PHE A 61 -15.67 -8.19 -2.10
N PRO A 62 -15.65 -9.19 -1.20
CA PRO A 62 -16.77 -10.11 -1.05
C PRO A 62 -18.09 -9.38 -0.76
N GLN A 63 -19.19 -9.89 -1.28
CA GLN A 63 -20.53 -9.29 -1.09
C GLN A 63 -20.84 -8.99 0.38
N LYS A 64 -20.47 -9.90 1.28
CA LYS A 64 -20.65 -9.72 2.73
C LYS A 64 -19.94 -8.48 3.27
N GLN A 65 -18.72 -8.20 2.77
CA GLN A 65 -17.96 -7.01 3.15
C GLN A 65 -18.62 -5.75 2.54
N MET A 66 -19.07 -5.81 1.30
CA MET A 66 -19.79 -4.72 0.64
C MET A 66 -21.08 -4.35 1.38
N GLU A 67 -21.88 -5.32 1.77
CA GLU A 67 -23.10 -5.10 2.58
C GLU A 67 -22.77 -4.47 3.92
N TRP A 68 -21.70 -4.94 4.58
CA TRP A 68 -21.24 -4.38 5.85
C TRP A 68 -20.78 -2.93 5.70
N ILE A 69 -20.02 -2.61 4.64
CA ILE A 69 -19.58 -1.22 4.34
C ILE A 69 -20.80 -0.32 4.17
N LYS A 70 -21.75 -0.69 3.30
CA LYS A 70 -22.98 0.08 3.04
C LYS A 70 -23.74 0.36 4.32
N LYS A 71 -23.96 -0.67 5.13
CA LYS A 71 -24.66 -0.57 6.42
C LYS A 71 -23.91 0.34 7.39
N THR A 72 -22.60 0.18 7.48
CA THR A 72 -21.76 0.95 8.40
C THR A 72 -21.74 2.42 8.04
N LEU A 73 -21.59 2.74 6.73
CA LEU A 73 -21.61 4.12 6.25
C LEU A 73 -22.98 4.78 6.45
N ALA A 74 -24.07 4.06 6.18
CA ALA A 74 -25.42 4.57 6.39
C ALA A 74 -25.74 4.86 7.87
N ALA A 75 -25.24 4.00 8.78
CA ALA A 75 -25.41 4.19 10.20
C ALA A 75 -24.54 5.32 10.82
N ASN A 76 -23.57 5.84 10.07
CA ASN A 76 -22.62 6.85 10.49
C ASN A 76 -22.52 8.00 9.46
N ASN A 77 -23.64 8.47 8.97
CA ASN A 77 -23.69 9.49 7.92
C ASN A 77 -23.39 10.91 8.42
N ASP A 78 -23.42 11.12 9.73
CA ASP A 78 -23.22 12.40 10.42
C ASP A 78 -21.77 12.62 10.89
N VAL A 79 -20.86 11.66 10.65
CA VAL A 79 -19.47 11.82 11.05
C VAL A 79 -18.75 12.85 10.21
N ARG A 80 -17.92 13.66 10.85
CA ARG A 80 -17.15 14.73 10.20
C ARG A 80 -16.17 14.25 9.15
N TRP A 81 -15.58 13.04 9.34
CA TRP A 81 -14.58 12.45 8.45
C TRP A 81 -14.56 10.94 8.56
N THR A 82 -14.30 10.25 7.46
CA THR A 82 -14.10 8.79 7.40
C THR A 82 -12.71 8.47 6.90
N PHE A 83 -12.00 7.64 7.64
CA PHE A 83 -10.71 7.09 7.23
C PHE A 83 -10.88 5.63 6.83
N PHE A 84 -10.43 5.30 5.64
CA PHE A 84 -10.37 3.93 5.15
C PHE A 84 -8.93 3.44 5.19
N PHE A 85 -8.75 2.21 5.64
CA PHE A 85 -7.46 1.52 5.67
C PHE A 85 -7.62 0.19 4.96
N MET A 86 -6.70 -0.12 4.08
CA MET A 86 -6.63 -1.40 3.36
C MET A 86 -5.17 -1.75 3.11
N HIS A 87 -4.86 -3.02 2.90
CA HIS A 87 -3.48 -3.40 2.62
C HIS A 87 -3.09 -2.97 1.20
N GLU A 88 -3.86 -3.37 0.18
CA GLU A 88 -3.59 -2.97 -1.19
C GLU A 88 -4.27 -1.63 -1.52
N PRO A 89 -3.58 -0.70 -2.24
CA PRO A 89 -4.16 0.56 -2.69
C PRO A 89 -5.10 0.30 -3.88
N CYS A 90 -6.32 -0.18 -3.60
CA CYS A 90 -7.27 -0.63 -4.62
C CYS A 90 -7.68 0.44 -5.63
N TRP A 91 -7.35 1.70 -5.41
CA TRP A 91 -7.56 2.79 -6.38
C TRP A 91 -6.57 2.78 -7.55
N GLU A 92 -5.40 2.13 -7.41
CA GLU A 92 -4.42 1.97 -8.49
C GLU A 92 -4.93 1.04 -9.60
N ASN A 93 -5.66 -0.01 -9.20
CA ASN A 93 -6.28 -0.97 -10.12
C ASN A 93 -7.69 -1.32 -9.61
N PRO A 94 -8.69 -0.44 -9.83
CA PRO A 94 -9.98 -0.55 -9.19
C PRO A 94 -10.87 -1.63 -9.83
N SER A 95 -11.27 -2.60 -9.02
CA SER A 95 -12.30 -3.57 -9.36
C SER A 95 -13.71 -2.96 -9.40
N GLU A 96 -14.70 -3.72 -9.85
CA GLU A 96 -16.08 -3.24 -9.85
C GLU A 96 -16.61 -3.00 -8.43
N SER A 97 -16.28 -3.86 -7.47
CA SER A 97 -16.65 -3.66 -6.07
C SER A 97 -15.96 -2.44 -5.45
N PHE A 98 -14.71 -2.15 -5.81
CA PHE A 98 -14.04 -0.94 -5.34
C PHE A 98 -14.62 0.33 -5.96
N LYS A 99 -14.94 0.32 -7.25
CA LYS A 99 -15.66 1.43 -7.92
C LYS A 99 -17.01 1.71 -7.25
N GLU A 100 -17.70 0.67 -6.79
CA GLU A 100 -18.93 0.84 -6.01
C GLU A 100 -18.67 1.54 -4.67
N ILE A 101 -17.57 1.17 -3.96
CA ILE A 101 -17.15 1.89 -2.73
C ILE A 101 -16.88 3.36 -3.04
N GLN A 102 -16.11 3.66 -4.08
CA GLN A 102 -15.82 5.04 -4.50
C GLN A 102 -17.11 5.82 -4.80
N ALA A 103 -18.06 5.21 -5.49
CA ALA A 103 -19.35 5.85 -5.77
C ALA A 103 -20.16 6.15 -4.50
N ILE A 104 -20.16 5.26 -3.52
CA ILE A 104 -20.86 5.46 -2.24
C ILE A 104 -20.23 6.60 -1.42
N VAL A 105 -18.91 6.75 -1.46
CA VAL A 105 -18.19 7.72 -0.63
C VAL A 105 -17.90 9.03 -1.35
N LYS A 106 -18.28 9.18 -2.61
CA LYS A 106 -17.95 10.32 -3.47
C LYS A 106 -18.22 11.69 -2.84
N ASP A 107 -19.35 11.84 -2.16
CA ASP A 107 -19.74 13.11 -1.52
C ASP A 107 -19.51 13.10 0.01
N ARG A 108 -18.81 12.09 0.51
CA ARG A 108 -18.50 11.92 1.91
C ARG A 108 -17.06 12.33 2.21
N PRO A 109 -16.82 13.26 3.15
CA PRO A 109 -15.45 13.60 3.55
C PRO A 109 -14.66 12.37 4.01
N HIS A 110 -13.58 12.02 3.27
CA HIS A 110 -12.79 10.83 3.56
C HIS A 110 -11.32 10.96 3.15
N THR A 111 -10.53 10.04 3.66
CA THR A 111 -9.14 9.76 3.23
C THR A 111 -8.97 8.24 3.19
N MET A 112 -8.31 7.75 2.16
CA MET A 112 -7.96 6.33 2.02
C MET A 112 -6.47 6.12 2.20
N PHE A 113 -6.09 5.06 2.93
CA PHE A 113 -4.71 4.64 3.15
C PHE A 113 -4.54 3.21 2.67
N GLY A 114 -3.54 2.99 1.83
CA GLY A 114 -3.08 1.69 1.39
C GLY A 114 -1.61 1.49 1.69
N GLY A 115 -1.09 0.29 1.51
CA GLY A 115 0.31 -0.07 1.64
C GLY A 115 0.73 -0.96 0.49
N HIS A 116 1.23 -2.17 0.78
CA HIS A 116 1.55 -3.23 -0.19
C HIS A 116 2.71 -2.92 -1.14
N LEU A 117 2.69 -1.75 -1.79
CA LEU A 117 3.64 -1.38 -2.84
C LEU A 117 5.03 -0.99 -2.30
N HIS A 118 5.15 -0.78 -0.99
CA HIS A 118 6.40 -0.41 -0.32
C HIS A 118 7.07 0.86 -0.87
N TYR A 119 6.26 1.82 -1.33
CA TYR A 119 6.67 3.19 -1.62
C TYR A 119 5.56 4.14 -1.22
N TYR A 120 5.92 5.39 -0.97
CA TYR A 120 4.95 6.46 -0.72
C TYR A 120 4.44 7.03 -2.04
N ASP A 121 3.13 7.15 -2.16
CA ASP A 121 2.50 7.89 -3.24
C ASP A 121 1.24 8.62 -2.75
N TYR A 122 0.82 9.62 -3.50
CA TYR A 122 -0.28 10.48 -3.16
C TYR A 122 -1.15 10.78 -4.38
N ASP A 123 -2.42 10.44 -4.27
CA ASP A 123 -3.44 10.74 -5.25
C ASP A 123 -4.55 11.59 -4.68
N LYS A 124 -5.16 12.39 -5.53
CA LYS A 124 -6.39 13.12 -5.20
C LYS A 124 -7.50 12.73 -6.16
N ILE A 125 -8.42 11.89 -5.70
CA ILE A 125 -9.54 11.36 -6.48
C ILE A 125 -10.84 11.98 -5.95
N ASP A 126 -11.65 12.56 -6.83
CA ASP A 126 -12.88 13.25 -6.50
C ASP A 126 -12.74 14.31 -5.38
N GLY A 127 -11.57 14.91 -5.26
CA GLY A 127 -11.26 15.92 -4.25
C GLY A 127 -10.78 15.40 -2.91
N TYR A 128 -10.71 14.09 -2.72
CA TYR A 128 -10.25 13.41 -1.50
C TYR A 128 -8.90 12.72 -1.65
N GLU A 129 -8.18 12.59 -0.54
CA GLU A 129 -6.81 12.09 -0.53
C GLU A 129 -6.78 10.56 -0.47
N HIS A 130 -5.98 9.96 -1.35
CA HIS A 130 -5.68 8.54 -1.40
C HIS A 130 -4.17 8.40 -1.26
N ILE A 131 -3.72 7.72 -0.23
CA ILE A 131 -2.31 7.71 0.17
C ILE A 131 -1.81 6.28 0.22
N THR A 132 -0.87 5.96 -0.67
CA THR A 132 -0.08 4.75 -0.58
C THR A 132 1.06 4.99 0.38
N MET A 133 1.11 4.21 1.45
CA MET A 133 2.12 4.35 2.50
C MET A 133 3.39 3.58 2.14
N GLY A 134 4.52 4.24 2.26
CA GLY A 134 5.83 3.60 2.24
C GLY A 134 6.02 2.69 3.46
N PRO A 135 7.07 1.87 3.45
CA PRO A 135 7.36 0.98 4.58
C PRO A 135 7.79 1.75 5.83
N ALA A 136 7.72 1.07 6.96
CA ALA A 136 8.29 1.53 8.23
C ALA A 136 9.32 0.49 8.72
N GLY A 137 10.34 0.20 7.88
CA GLY A 137 11.39 -0.77 8.13
C GLY A 137 11.29 -2.06 7.32
N ALA A 138 10.33 -2.18 6.40
CA ALA A 138 10.30 -3.27 5.42
C ALA A 138 11.19 -2.96 4.20
N SER A 139 11.49 -3.98 3.38
CA SER A 139 12.26 -3.79 2.15
C SER A 139 11.49 -2.97 1.12
N PHE A 140 12.20 -2.14 0.35
CA PHE A 140 11.66 -1.53 -0.86
C PHE A 140 11.56 -2.56 -1.99
N HIS A 141 10.52 -2.46 -2.82
CA HIS A 141 10.33 -3.37 -3.95
C HIS A 141 10.96 -2.84 -5.25
N HIS A 142 11.21 -1.54 -5.34
CA HIS A 142 11.83 -0.91 -6.50
C HIS A 142 12.68 0.29 -6.04
N ASP A 143 13.52 0.79 -6.93
CA ASP A 143 14.24 2.05 -6.74
C ASP A 143 13.46 3.20 -7.39
N GLY A 144 13.34 4.31 -6.67
CA GLY A 144 12.69 5.48 -7.24
C GLY A 144 12.06 6.41 -6.23
N PRO A 145 11.31 7.40 -6.71
CA PRO A 145 10.56 8.32 -5.87
C PRO A 145 9.62 7.55 -4.92
N GLY A 146 9.45 8.06 -3.72
CA GLY A 146 8.60 7.43 -2.71
C GLY A 146 9.28 6.35 -1.86
N ASN A 147 10.54 5.97 -2.15
CA ASN A 147 11.31 5.06 -1.29
C ASN A 147 11.69 5.75 0.01
N VAL A 148 10.77 5.79 0.95
CA VAL A 148 10.95 6.43 2.25
C VAL A 148 10.35 5.57 3.35
N ASP A 149 11.17 5.23 4.36
CA ASP A 149 10.66 4.72 5.63
C ASP A 149 10.05 5.88 6.40
N HIS A 150 8.77 5.78 6.72
CA HIS A 150 8.06 6.86 7.38
C HIS A 150 6.94 6.38 8.30
N ILE A 151 6.50 7.28 9.16
CA ILE A 151 5.22 7.20 9.85
C ILE A 151 4.40 8.44 9.48
N MET A 152 3.09 8.34 9.57
CA MET A 152 2.20 9.47 9.33
C MET A 152 1.62 9.99 10.63
N TRP A 153 1.65 11.31 10.78
CA TRP A 153 0.98 12.02 11.86
C TRP A 153 -0.26 12.70 11.31
N VAL A 154 -1.43 12.34 11.87
CA VAL A 154 -2.71 12.90 11.43
C VAL A 154 -3.32 13.74 12.54
N THR A 155 -3.52 15.04 12.28
CA THR A 155 -4.20 15.97 13.17
C THR A 155 -5.56 16.33 12.61
N MET A 156 -6.63 16.03 13.32
CA MET A 156 -7.98 16.44 12.93
C MET A 156 -8.25 17.89 13.31
N THR A 157 -8.54 18.70 12.30
CA THR A 157 -8.99 20.09 12.47
C THR A 157 -10.49 20.23 12.17
N ASP A 158 -11.01 21.43 12.29
CA ASP A 158 -12.41 21.71 11.93
C ASP A 158 -12.65 21.65 10.42
N THR A 159 -11.63 21.81 9.61
CA THR A 159 -11.68 21.75 8.15
C THR A 159 -11.28 20.41 7.54
N GLY A 160 -10.90 19.44 8.36
CA GLY A 160 -10.47 18.10 7.93
C GLY A 160 -9.10 17.69 8.50
N PRO A 161 -8.54 16.57 8.07
CA PRO A 161 -7.25 16.11 8.53
C PRO A 161 -6.12 16.99 7.98
N GLN A 162 -5.13 17.23 8.81
CA GLN A 162 -3.80 17.67 8.41
C GLN A 162 -2.87 16.47 8.57
N ILE A 163 -2.23 16.07 7.48
CA ILE A 163 -1.40 14.87 7.42
C ILE A 163 0.04 15.28 7.17
N GLY A 164 0.93 14.83 8.03
CA GLY A 164 2.37 15.04 7.90
C GLY A 164 3.11 13.72 7.88
N ASN A 165 4.08 13.57 6.99
CA ASN A 165 4.99 12.43 6.97
C ASN A 165 6.21 12.74 7.82
N ILE A 166 6.57 11.80 8.70
CA ILE A 166 7.79 11.85 9.51
C ILE A 166 8.69 10.74 8.98
N ALA A 167 9.70 11.12 8.20
CA ALA A 167 10.69 10.16 7.72
C ALA A 167 11.45 9.55 8.90
N LEU A 168 11.62 8.24 8.90
CA LEU A 168 12.37 7.53 9.94
C LEU A 168 13.88 7.70 9.78
N LYS A 169 14.35 8.19 8.65
CA LYS A 169 15.72 8.61 8.44
C LYS A 169 16.09 9.71 9.47
N GLY A 170 17.06 9.40 10.31
CA GLY A 170 17.49 10.31 11.37
C GLY A 170 16.86 10.02 12.73
N LEU A 171 15.93 9.08 12.83
CA LEU A 171 15.57 8.47 14.11
C LEU A 171 16.61 7.39 14.43
N PHE A 172 17.14 7.43 15.63
CA PHE A 172 18.13 6.48 16.10
C PHE A 172 17.87 6.11 17.55
N ASP A 173 18.39 4.96 17.95
CA ASP A 173 18.26 4.50 19.32
C ASP A 173 19.21 5.29 20.26
N ARG A 174 19.13 5.01 21.55
CA ARG A 174 19.96 5.62 22.60
C ARG A 174 21.47 5.45 22.41
N ARG A 175 21.93 4.61 21.49
CA ARG A 175 23.35 4.35 21.20
C ARG A 175 23.89 5.27 20.11
N GLY A 176 23.03 6.04 19.46
CA GLY A 176 23.41 7.02 18.43
C GLY A 176 23.17 6.52 17.02
N LEU A 177 23.62 7.30 16.06
CA LEU A 177 23.51 7.02 14.64
C LEU A 177 24.33 5.80 14.25
N ASP A 178 23.68 4.82 13.62
CA ASP A 178 24.39 3.80 12.89
C ASP A 178 24.80 4.36 11.52
N THR A 179 26.07 4.78 11.42
CA THR A 179 26.62 5.39 10.20
C THR A 179 26.67 4.41 9.03
N THR A 180 26.54 3.10 9.25
CA THR A 180 26.47 2.12 8.16
C THR A 180 25.12 2.15 7.47
N LEU A 181 24.05 2.42 8.21
CA LEU A 181 22.70 2.61 7.66
C LEU A 181 22.59 3.93 6.90
N PHE A 182 23.20 5.00 7.41
CA PHE A 182 23.21 6.30 6.74
C PHE A 182 23.96 6.28 5.41
N GLY A 183 25.07 5.56 5.29
CA GLY A 183 25.81 5.42 4.04
C GLY A 183 25.00 4.74 2.93
N ALA A 184 24.05 3.88 3.26
CA ALA A 184 23.15 3.25 2.31
C ALA A 184 22.05 4.22 1.80
N TYR A 185 21.57 5.13 2.66
CA TYR A 185 20.56 6.13 2.30
C TYR A 185 21.14 7.28 1.47
N ASP A 186 22.36 7.74 1.77
CA ASP A 186 23.01 8.82 1.00
C ASP A 186 23.32 8.45 -0.46
N ARG A 187 23.43 7.16 -0.76
CA ARG A 187 23.65 6.69 -2.14
C ARG A 187 22.43 6.81 -3.02
N LYS A 188 21.24 7.05 -2.48
CA LYS A 188 19.97 7.10 -3.19
C LYS A 188 19.39 8.50 -3.38
N GLY A 189 20.13 9.56 -3.07
CA GLY A 189 19.83 10.94 -3.49
C GLY A 189 18.52 11.51 -2.93
N TYR A 190 18.33 11.47 -1.62
CA TYR A 190 17.32 12.31 -0.93
C TYR A 190 17.91 13.67 -0.56
#